data_7044a6196f9a9ca626371cd24e2e0407
#
_entry.id   7044a6196f9a9ca626371cd24e2e0407
#
_cell.length_a   1.000
_cell.length_b   1.000
_cell.length_c   1.000
_cell.angle_alpha   90.00
_cell.angle_beta   90.00
_cell.angle_gamma   90.00
#
_symmetry.space_group_name_H-M   'P 1'
#
loop_
_entity.id
_entity.type
_entity.pdbx_description
1 polymer ?
#
loop_
_entity_poly.entity_id
_entity_poly.type
_entity_poly.pdbx_seq_one_letter_code
_entity_poly.pdbx_strand_id
1 'polypeptide(L)'
;MTPLLEVSHLDKQIGSLHLQDISFALEPGYIFGLIGRNGAGKTSLIRTLLNLYRMDSGSVTVDGCPMSTMEREAKDRIGFVLDDFLFEERMTLSANGRLFGASYSGYSHELFLKFCERFGLDPRQKAGRLSRGQKTRFQLAFALSHQAKLYIMDEPAAGLDPLFRKELTGYMQELVEDGTRSVLFSTHLTSDLDQIGDYIALIDEGRLCFCMDRESLRERFVLLRGTEAQIRALHSPKILSAVHEPYGSTALAEYPDETMTAGLEASAPTLAELLFHLQKGGCIS
;
A
#
# COMPACT_ATOMS: atom_id res chain seq x y z
N MET A 1 10.90 -4.33 -18.92
CA MET A 1 11.78 -4.27 -17.72
C MET A 1 11.44 -5.43 -16.82
N THR A 2 12.34 -5.87 -15.95
CA THR A 2 12.01 -6.92 -14.97
C THR A 2 11.39 -6.26 -13.75
N PRO A 3 10.21 -6.67 -13.31
CA PRO A 3 9.55 -6.07 -12.14
C PRO A 3 10.38 -6.26 -10.86
N LEU A 4 10.33 -5.28 -9.95
CA LEU A 4 10.93 -5.42 -8.62
C LEU A 4 10.13 -6.34 -7.71
N LEU A 5 8.81 -6.38 -7.88
CA LEU A 5 7.94 -7.34 -7.21
C LEU A 5 7.02 -7.97 -8.25
N GLU A 6 6.99 -9.28 -8.29
CA GLU A 6 6.06 -10.06 -9.09
C GLU A 6 5.32 -11.04 -8.18
N VAL A 7 4.01 -11.00 -8.21
CA VAL A 7 3.12 -11.87 -7.46
C VAL A 7 2.21 -12.57 -8.46
N SER A 8 2.22 -13.90 -8.45
CA SER A 8 1.48 -14.71 -9.41
C SER A 8 0.65 -15.77 -8.70
N HIS A 9 -0.68 -15.71 -8.88
CA HIS A 9 -1.66 -16.66 -8.37
C HIS A 9 -1.47 -17.01 -6.88
N LEU A 10 -1.18 -15.97 -6.06
CA LEU A 10 -0.95 -16.16 -4.63
C LEU A 10 -2.25 -16.53 -3.93
N ASP A 11 -2.24 -17.67 -3.26
CA ASP A 11 -3.30 -18.13 -2.36
C ASP A 11 -2.77 -18.28 -0.93
N LYS A 12 -3.57 -17.85 0.04
CA LYS A 12 -3.27 -18.03 1.46
C LYS A 12 -4.52 -18.03 2.33
N GLN A 13 -4.78 -19.14 3.03
CA GLN A 13 -5.83 -19.22 4.04
C GLN A 13 -5.29 -18.79 5.41
N ILE A 14 -5.96 -17.85 6.07
CA ILE A 14 -5.61 -17.34 7.40
C ILE A 14 -6.88 -17.22 8.24
N GLY A 15 -7.19 -18.23 9.04
CA GLY A 15 -8.45 -18.29 9.77
C GLY A 15 -9.64 -18.25 8.81
N SER A 16 -10.52 -17.25 8.95
CA SER A 16 -11.66 -17.04 8.05
C SER A 16 -11.32 -16.24 6.81
N LEU A 17 -10.17 -15.57 6.75
CA LEU A 17 -9.73 -14.81 5.58
C LEU A 17 -9.04 -15.74 4.58
N HIS A 18 -9.40 -15.63 3.31
CA HIS A 18 -8.74 -16.30 2.20
C HIS A 18 -8.23 -15.28 1.18
N LEU A 19 -6.92 -15.08 1.11
CA LEU A 19 -6.30 -14.39 -0.02
C LEU A 19 -6.39 -15.32 -1.22
N GLN A 20 -7.09 -14.91 -2.26
CA GLN A 20 -7.45 -15.77 -3.36
C GLN A 20 -6.98 -15.19 -4.69
N ASP A 21 -6.13 -15.96 -5.39
CA ASP A 21 -5.67 -15.69 -6.76
C ASP A 21 -5.10 -14.28 -6.95
N ILE A 22 -4.29 -13.82 -5.99
CA ILE A 22 -3.69 -12.48 -6.05
C ILE A 22 -2.55 -12.46 -7.05
N SER A 23 -2.67 -11.62 -8.09
CA SER A 23 -1.65 -11.46 -9.12
C SER A 23 -1.44 -9.97 -9.45
N PHE A 24 -0.20 -9.49 -9.35
CA PHE A 24 0.20 -8.14 -9.76
C PHE A 24 1.71 -8.04 -9.90
N ALA A 25 2.18 -6.99 -10.57
CA ALA A 25 3.60 -6.66 -10.66
C ALA A 25 3.84 -5.20 -10.31
N LEU A 26 5.02 -4.90 -9.77
CA LEU A 26 5.51 -3.56 -9.48
C LEU A 26 6.86 -3.36 -10.15
N GLU A 27 6.88 -2.49 -11.13
CA GLU A 27 8.10 -2.08 -11.83
C GLU A 27 8.95 -1.14 -10.96
N PRO A 28 10.27 -1.03 -11.22
CA PRO A 28 11.11 -0.05 -10.53
C PRO A 28 10.68 1.40 -10.84
N GLY A 29 10.83 2.29 -9.86
CA GLY A 29 10.54 3.72 -10.00
C GLY A 29 9.12 4.13 -9.60
N TYR A 30 8.31 3.23 -9.02
CA TYR A 30 6.90 3.53 -8.75
C TYR A 30 6.51 3.34 -7.29
N ILE A 31 5.49 4.12 -6.89
CA ILE A 31 4.80 4.01 -5.61
C ILE A 31 3.47 3.29 -5.83
N PHE A 32 3.34 2.13 -5.18
CA PHE A 32 2.17 1.26 -5.26
C PHE A 32 1.37 1.32 -3.96
N GLY A 33 0.13 1.79 -4.05
CA GLY A 33 -0.79 1.87 -2.93
C GLY A 33 -1.74 0.68 -2.87
N LEU A 34 -1.72 -0.04 -1.75
CA LEU A 34 -2.67 -1.11 -1.45
C LEU A 34 -3.78 -0.57 -0.56
N ILE A 35 -4.99 -0.43 -1.10
CA ILE A 35 -6.14 0.09 -0.39
C ILE A 35 -7.19 -0.99 -0.16
N GLY A 36 -8.08 -0.77 0.81
CA GLY A 36 -9.17 -1.67 1.14
C GLY A 36 -9.66 -1.44 2.57
N ARG A 37 -10.81 -2.02 2.89
CA ARG A 37 -11.42 -1.93 4.21
C ARG A 37 -10.52 -2.56 5.29
N ASN A 38 -10.80 -2.24 6.56
CA ASN A 38 -10.23 -2.97 7.68
C ASN A 38 -10.69 -4.44 7.60
N GLY A 39 -9.75 -5.37 7.72
CA GLY A 39 -10.02 -6.80 7.56
C GLY A 39 -10.07 -7.32 6.12
N ALA A 40 -9.92 -6.47 5.09
CA ALA A 40 -9.93 -6.89 3.68
C ALA A 40 -8.77 -7.80 3.26
N GLY A 41 -7.68 -7.86 4.07
CA GLY A 41 -6.53 -8.72 3.80
C GLY A 41 -5.22 -7.98 3.50
N LYS A 42 -5.16 -6.64 3.58
CA LYS A 42 -3.94 -5.85 3.30
C LYS A 42 -2.72 -6.31 4.10
N THR A 43 -2.83 -6.29 5.43
CA THR A 43 -1.77 -6.76 6.34
C THR A 43 -1.41 -8.23 6.11
N SER A 44 -2.41 -9.07 5.86
CA SER A 44 -2.20 -10.49 5.56
C SER A 44 -1.45 -10.70 4.25
N LEU A 45 -1.78 -9.94 3.22
CA LEU A 45 -1.03 -9.96 1.95
C LEU A 45 0.41 -9.50 2.17
N ILE A 46 0.64 -8.35 2.83
CA ILE A 46 2.00 -7.85 3.12
C ILE A 46 2.81 -8.89 3.89
N ARG A 47 2.24 -9.51 4.93
CA ARG A 47 2.94 -10.56 5.69
C ARG A 47 3.25 -11.80 4.83
N THR A 48 2.39 -12.12 3.88
CA THR A 48 2.64 -13.23 2.94
C THR A 48 3.74 -12.86 1.93
N LEU A 49 3.74 -11.63 1.41
CA LEU A 49 4.83 -11.13 0.54
C LEU A 49 6.19 -11.17 1.24
N LEU A 50 6.24 -10.88 2.53
CA LEU A 50 7.45 -10.95 3.36
C LEU A 50 7.79 -12.38 3.83
N ASN A 51 7.02 -13.39 3.41
CA ASN A 51 7.12 -14.79 3.87
C ASN A 51 7.07 -14.96 5.40
N LEU A 52 6.37 -14.03 6.10
CA LEU A 52 5.99 -14.19 7.50
C LEU A 52 4.80 -15.15 7.63
N TYR A 53 3.92 -15.16 6.62
CA TYR A 53 2.94 -16.21 6.39
C TYR A 53 3.34 -16.96 5.13
N ARG A 54 3.58 -18.27 5.26
CA ARG A 54 3.89 -19.11 4.09
C ARG A 54 2.65 -19.21 3.19
N MET A 55 2.80 -18.86 1.90
CA MET A 55 1.72 -19.01 0.91
C MET A 55 1.33 -20.49 0.75
N ASP A 56 0.07 -20.74 0.41
CA ASP A 56 -0.44 -22.09 0.19
C ASP A 56 -0.19 -22.51 -1.28
N SER A 57 -0.32 -21.56 -2.23
CA SER A 57 0.07 -21.74 -3.64
C SER A 57 0.48 -20.40 -4.27
N GLY A 58 0.92 -20.45 -5.53
CA GLY A 58 1.41 -19.29 -6.27
C GLY A 58 2.90 -19.02 -6.09
N SER A 59 3.32 -17.80 -6.44
CA SER A 59 4.72 -17.39 -6.31
C SER A 59 4.87 -15.91 -6.03
N VAL A 60 5.96 -15.57 -5.33
CA VAL A 60 6.42 -14.20 -5.09
C VAL A 60 7.90 -14.12 -5.47
N THR A 61 8.24 -13.17 -6.32
CA THR A 61 9.61 -12.90 -6.77
C THR A 61 9.96 -11.45 -6.48
N VAL A 62 11.13 -11.19 -5.89
CA VAL A 62 11.64 -9.85 -5.60
C VAL A 62 12.96 -9.64 -6.34
N ASP A 63 13.00 -8.66 -7.24
CA ASP A 63 14.15 -8.33 -8.08
C ASP A 63 14.80 -9.59 -8.71
N GLY A 64 13.96 -10.47 -9.30
CA GLY A 64 14.37 -11.73 -9.89
C GLY A 64 14.71 -12.87 -8.91
N CYS A 65 14.58 -12.66 -7.59
CA CYS A 65 14.81 -13.68 -6.56
C CYS A 65 13.50 -14.29 -6.09
N PRO A 66 13.17 -15.56 -6.43
CA PRO A 66 11.96 -16.22 -5.93
C PRO A 66 12.02 -16.39 -4.40
N MET A 67 10.97 -15.95 -3.71
CA MET A 67 10.88 -16.04 -2.24
C MET A 67 10.91 -17.50 -1.74
N SER A 68 10.49 -18.45 -2.57
CA SER A 68 10.45 -19.88 -2.20
C SER A 68 11.81 -20.57 -2.16
N THR A 69 12.78 -20.10 -2.96
CA THR A 69 14.10 -20.76 -3.15
C THR A 69 15.28 -19.85 -2.84
N MET A 70 15.09 -18.53 -2.89
CA MET A 70 16.11 -17.49 -2.66
C MET A 70 15.61 -16.47 -1.62
N GLU A 71 15.04 -16.97 -0.51
CA GLU A 71 14.39 -16.12 0.50
C GLU A 71 15.35 -15.08 1.09
N ARG A 72 16.58 -15.48 1.38
CA ARG A 72 17.57 -14.57 1.97
C ARG A 72 17.94 -13.43 1.02
N GLU A 73 18.19 -13.75 -0.24
CA GLU A 73 18.54 -12.79 -1.30
C GLU A 73 17.36 -11.87 -1.60
N ALA A 74 16.13 -12.40 -1.61
CA ALA A 74 14.91 -11.63 -1.78
C ALA A 74 14.72 -10.65 -0.60
N LYS A 75 14.83 -11.14 0.65
CA LYS A 75 14.69 -10.31 1.85
C LYS A 75 15.80 -9.27 2.00
N ASP A 76 17.01 -9.55 1.55
CA ASP A 76 18.13 -8.58 1.55
C ASP A 76 17.81 -7.32 0.71
N ARG A 77 16.89 -7.42 -0.24
CA ARG A 77 16.43 -6.34 -1.13
C ARG A 77 15.18 -5.60 -0.63
N ILE A 78 14.63 -6.02 0.52
CA ILE A 78 13.39 -5.47 1.07
C ILE A 78 13.68 -4.63 2.31
N GLY A 79 13.25 -3.37 2.28
CA GLY A 79 13.04 -2.55 3.48
C GLY A 79 11.59 -2.70 3.94
N PHE A 80 11.35 -2.87 5.23
CA PHE A 80 9.98 -3.03 5.72
C PHE A 80 9.66 -2.09 6.89
N VAL A 81 8.40 -1.66 6.93
CA VAL A 81 7.78 -0.98 8.08
C VAL A 81 6.44 -1.67 8.32
N LEU A 82 6.25 -2.26 9.50
CA LEU A 82 5.04 -3.02 9.84
C LEU A 82 4.32 -2.39 11.03
N ASP A 83 3.03 -2.63 11.14
CA ASP A 83 2.26 -2.24 12.34
C ASP A 83 2.76 -2.97 13.58
N ASP A 84 3.18 -4.24 13.45
CA ASP A 84 3.86 -4.99 14.50
C ASP A 84 5.33 -4.57 14.62
N PHE A 85 5.77 -4.46 15.86
CA PHE A 85 7.16 -4.14 16.16
C PHE A 85 7.98 -5.42 16.35
N LEU A 86 8.72 -5.84 15.32
CA LEU A 86 9.46 -7.11 15.29
C LEU A 86 10.86 -7.04 15.94
N PHE A 87 11.24 -5.90 16.52
CA PHE A 87 12.54 -5.71 17.13
C PHE A 87 12.55 -6.03 18.62
N GLU A 88 13.73 -6.28 19.20
CA GLU A 88 13.90 -6.66 20.61
C GLU A 88 13.66 -5.46 21.54
N GLU A 89 12.57 -5.47 22.29
CA GLU A 89 12.15 -4.35 23.13
C GLU A 89 13.10 -4.05 24.29
N ARG A 90 13.84 -5.04 24.77
CA ARG A 90 14.78 -4.90 25.89
C ARG A 90 16.11 -4.28 25.47
N MET A 91 16.43 -4.29 24.19
CA MET A 91 17.66 -3.74 23.63
C MET A 91 17.52 -2.24 23.31
N THR A 92 18.66 -1.55 23.22
CA THR A 92 18.70 -0.16 22.72
C THR A 92 18.44 -0.14 21.22
N LEU A 93 18.08 1.04 20.67
CA LEU A 93 17.89 1.19 19.22
C LEU A 93 19.17 0.86 18.46
N SER A 94 20.32 1.36 18.94
CA SER A 94 21.63 1.05 18.34
C SER A 94 21.97 -0.43 18.36
N ALA A 95 21.65 -1.14 19.47
CA ALA A 95 21.90 -2.57 19.57
C ALA A 95 20.98 -3.37 18.64
N ASN A 96 19.70 -2.99 18.53
CA ASN A 96 18.77 -3.56 17.54
C ASN A 96 19.29 -3.35 16.10
N GLY A 97 19.69 -2.12 15.77
CA GLY A 97 20.25 -1.82 14.45
C GLY A 97 21.42 -2.72 14.08
N ARG A 98 22.36 -2.99 15.01
CA ARG A 98 23.49 -3.91 14.76
C ARG A 98 23.05 -5.36 14.65
N LEU A 99 22.15 -5.81 15.54
CA LEU A 99 21.71 -7.21 15.59
C LEU A 99 21.00 -7.58 14.29
N PHE A 100 19.95 -6.83 13.94
CA PHE A 100 19.15 -7.12 12.75
C PHE A 100 19.87 -6.70 11.46
N GLY A 101 20.66 -5.62 11.50
CA GLY A 101 21.45 -5.16 10.37
C GLY A 101 22.50 -6.15 9.87
N ALA A 102 23.01 -7.02 10.76
CA ALA A 102 23.95 -8.08 10.37
C ALA A 102 23.37 -9.08 9.35
N SER A 103 22.06 -9.13 9.18
CA SER A 103 21.38 -9.98 8.21
C SER A 103 21.29 -9.37 6.82
N TYR A 104 21.61 -8.09 6.65
CA TYR A 104 21.50 -7.33 5.39
C TYR A 104 22.89 -6.96 4.86
N SER A 105 23.16 -7.31 3.61
CA SER A 105 24.47 -7.09 2.98
C SER A 105 24.79 -5.60 2.81
N GLY A 106 23.79 -4.77 2.55
CA GLY A 106 23.89 -3.33 2.36
C GLY A 106 23.74 -2.49 3.63
N TYR A 107 23.65 -3.09 4.82
CA TYR A 107 23.41 -2.35 6.06
C TYR A 107 24.57 -1.46 6.46
N SER A 108 24.29 -0.20 6.72
CA SER A 108 25.21 0.76 7.31
C SER A 108 24.73 1.26 8.67
N HIS A 109 25.47 0.89 9.73
CA HIS A 109 25.14 1.34 11.09
C HIS A 109 25.31 2.86 11.26
N GLU A 110 26.26 3.46 10.54
CA GLU A 110 26.43 4.91 10.51
C GLU A 110 25.22 5.61 9.92
N LEU A 111 24.73 5.10 8.79
CA LEU A 111 23.52 5.62 8.13
C LEU A 111 22.28 5.43 9.00
N PHE A 112 22.16 4.29 9.69
CA PHE A 112 21.10 4.06 10.67
C PHE A 112 21.10 5.10 11.80
N LEU A 113 22.26 5.42 12.35
CA LEU A 113 22.38 6.43 13.40
C LEU A 113 22.02 7.84 12.89
N LYS A 114 22.40 8.19 11.65
CA LYS A 114 22.00 9.45 10.99
C LYS A 114 20.47 9.55 10.84
N PHE A 115 19.81 8.46 10.44
CA PHE A 115 18.35 8.44 10.38
C PHE A 115 17.70 8.49 11.76
N CYS A 116 18.26 7.83 12.76
CA CYS A 116 17.78 7.99 14.14
C CYS A 116 17.81 9.45 14.59
N GLU A 117 18.91 10.15 14.36
CA GLU A 117 19.05 11.60 14.68
C GLU A 117 18.03 12.43 13.90
N ARG A 118 17.93 12.22 12.56
CA ARG A 118 16.98 12.91 11.68
C ARG A 118 15.53 12.73 12.13
N PHE A 119 15.18 11.56 12.67
CA PHE A 119 13.84 11.23 13.14
C PHE A 119 13.60 11.52 14.63
N GLY A 120 14.54 12.17 15.30
CA GLY A 120 14.42 12.55 16.70
C GLY A 120 14.41 11.35 17.65
N LEU A 121 15.17 10.29 17.35
CA LEU A 121 15.30 9.08 18.15
C LEU A 121 16.66 9.07 18.88
N ASP A 122 16.67 8.79 20.19
CA ASP A 122 17.92 8.53 20.91
C ASP A 122 18.37 7.08 20.72
N PRO A 123 19.48 6.80 20.01
CA PRO A 123 19.98 5.45 19.77
C PRO A 123 20.27 4.64 21.04
N ARG A 124 20.44 5.30 22.20
CA ARG A 124 20.68 4.65 23.51
C ARG A 124 19.39 4.27 24.23
N GLN A 125 18.24 4.79 23.81
CA GLN A 125 16.95 4.45 24.38
C GLN A 125 16.60 2.99 24.09
N LYS A 126 15.94 2.30 25.03
CA LYS A 126 15.40 0.97 24.80
C LYS A 126 14.18 1.02 23.89
N ALA A 127 14.08 0.07 22.95
CA ALA A 127 13.01 0.01 21.96
C ALA A 127 11.61 -0.14 22.57
N GLY A 128 11.47 -0.85 23.69
CA GLY A 128 10.21 -0.98 24.42
C GLY A 128 9.69 0.30 25.09
N ARG A 129 10.48 1.39 25.11
CA ARG A 129 10.05 2.70 25.61
C ARG A 129 9.53 3.62 24.51
N LEU A 130 9.59 3.18 23.26
CA LEU A 130 9.12 3.98 22.13
C LEU A 130 7.59 4.05 22.11
N SER A 131 7.05 5.23 21.83
CA SER A 131 5.64 5.37 21.44
C SER A 131 5.38 4.68 20.09
N ARG A 132 4.11 4.47 19.72
CA ARG A 132 3.75 3.86 18.42
C ARG A 132 4.39 4.63 17.26
N GLY A 133 4.26 5.95 17.22
CA GLY A 133 4.87 6.76 16.17
C GLY A 133 6.41 6.70 16.16
N GLN A 134 7.04 6.62 17.34
CA GLN A 134 8.49 6.42 17.41
C GLN A 134 8.92 5.02 16.95
N LYS A 135 8.11 3.97 17.17
CA LYS A 135 8.35 2.64 16.61
C LYS A 135 8.35 2.66 15.09
N THR A 136 7.39 3.36 14.48
CA THR A 136 7.35 3.56 13.02
C THR A 136 8.58 4.31 12.51
N ARG A 137 8.96 5.41 13.16
CA ARG A 137 10.18 6.18 12.82
C ARG A 137 11.45 5.31 12.91
N PHE A 138 11.54 4.47 13.94
CA PHE A 138 12.66 3.54 14.10
C PHE A 138 12.71 2.48 12.99
N GLN A 139 11.57 1.86 12.65
CA GLN A 139 11.50 0.90 11.55
C GLN A 139 11.89 1.56 10.22
N LEU A 140 11.45 2.80 9.98
CA LEU A 140 11.82 3.56 8.80
C LEU A 140 13.33 3.86 8.78
N ALA A 141 13.92 4.30 9.90
CA ALA A 141 15.37 4.51 10.01
C ALA A 141 16.16 3.23 9.69
N PHE A 142 15.68 2.09 10.16
CA PHE A 142 16.27 0.80 9.87
C PHE A 142 16.12 0.42 8.38
N ALA A 143 14.91 0.51 7.83
CA ALA A 143 14.63 0.19 6.43
C ALA A 143 15.48 1.04 5.46
N LEU A 144 15.68 2.33 5.75
CA LEU A 144 16.48 3.23 4.92
C LEU A 144 18.00 2.99 5.04
N SER A 145 18.45 2.20 6.03
CA SER A 145 19.87 2.02 6.33
C SER A 145 20.55 0.83 5.63
N HIS A 146 19.83 0.03 4.84
CA HIS A 146 20.39 -1.16 4.17
C HIS A 146 20.22 -1.21 2.64
N GLN A 147 20.02 -0.06 2.01
CA GLN A 147 19.99 0.08 0.55
C GLN A 147 19.00 -0.86 -0.15
N ALA A 148 17.83 -1.09 0.45
CA ALA A 148 16.78 -1.87 -0.14
C ALA A 148 16.35 -1.31 -1.51
N LYS A 149 15.89 -2.20 -2.40
CA LYS A 149 15.30 -1.83 -3.68
C LYS A 149 13.77 -1.71 -3.60
N LEU A 150 13.15 -2.55 -2.79
CA LEU A 150 11.72 -2.59 -2.56
C LEU A 150 11.41 -2.23 -1.10
N TYR A 151 10.59 -1.23 -0.88
CA TYR A 151 10.11 -0.87 0.45
C TYR A 151 8.66 -1.30 0.61
N ILE A 152 8.39 -2.20 1.57
CA ILE A 152 7.04 -2.70 1.87
C ILE A 152 6.61 -2.16 3.23
N MET A 153 5.51 -1.40 3.25
CA MET A 153 5.07 -0.69 4.45
C MET A 153 3.59 -0.98 4.73
N ASP A 154 3.28 -1.44 5.95
CA ASP A 154 1.90 -1.69 6.39
C ASP A 154 1.41 -0.54 7.27
N GLU A 155 0.44 0.24 6.77
CA GLU A 155 -0.14 1.42 7.45
C GLU A 155 0.92 2.38 8.05
N PRO A 156 1.97 2.78 7.30
CA PRO A 156 3.12 3.47 7.86
C PRO A 156 2.79 4.87 8.40
N ALA A 157 1.70 5.48 7.97
CA ALA A 157 1.23 6.78 8.44
C ALA A 157 0.35 6.70 9.70
N ALA A 158 -0.05 5.48 10.13
CA ALA A 158 -0.95 5.31 11.26
C ALA A 158 -0.30 5.71 12.58
N GLY A 159 -0.93 6.65 13.30
CA GLY A 159 -0.43 7.14 14.60
C GLY A 159 0.75 8.11 14.51
N LEU A 160 1.11 8.58 13.32
CA LEU A 160 2.06 9.66 13.14
C LEU A 160 1.39 11.03 13.30
N ASP A 161 2.17 12.00 13.80
CA ASP A 161 1.74 13.40 13.76
C ASP A 161 1.72 13.93 12.30
N PRO A 162 0.92 14.98 12.02
CA PRO A 162 0.73 15.47 10.65
C PRO A 162 2.02 15.92 9.97
N LEU A 163 2.98 16.46 10.74
CA LEU A 163 4.25 16.93 10.19
C LEU A 163 5.10 15.74 9.70
N PHE A 164 5.29 14.73 10.54
CA PHE A 164 6.08 13.57 10.16
C PHE A 164 5.38 12.72 9.08
N ARG A 165 4.05 12.70 9.05
CA ARG A 165 3.29 12.07 7.95
C ARG A 165 3.63 12.71 6.60
N LYS A 166 3.71 14.04 6.55
CA LYS A 166 4.14 14.77 5.34
C LYS A 166 5.59 14.46 4.97
N GLU A 167 6.48 14.39 5.96
CA GLU A 167 7.88 13.99 5.74
C GLU A 167 7.97 12.57 5.18
N LEU A 168 7.20 11.61 5.73
CA LEU A 168 7.14 10.23 5.25
C LEU A 168 6.74 10.17 3.77
N THR A 169 5.74 10.95 3.37
CA THR A 169 5.33 11.07 1.96
C THR A 169 6.49 11.57 1.08
N GLY A 170 7.23 12.58 1.54
CA GLY A 170 8.44 13.07 0.87
C GLY A 170 9.53 11.99 0.75
N TYR A 171 9.78 11.20 1.81
CA TYR A 171 10.75 10.10 1.74
C TYR A 171 10.34 9.01 0.73
N MET A 172 9.06 8.68 0.65
CA MET A 172 8.58 7.72 -0.36
C MET A 172 8.84 8.22 -1.78
N GLN A 173 8.63 9.51 -2.05
CA GLN A 173 8.92 10.13 -3.35
C GLN A 173 10.43 10.16 -3.63
N GLU A 174 11.27 10.59 -2.66
CA GLU A 174 12.73 10.57 -2.80
C GLU A 174 13.27 9.16 -3.10
N LEU A 175 12.67 8.11 -2.51
CA LEU A 175 13.09 6.72 -2.73
C LEU A 175 12.93 6.26 -4.18
N VAL A 176 11.92 6.72 -4.89
CA VAL A 176 11.60 6.27 -6.26
C VAL A 176 12.16 7.21 -7.33
N GLU A 177 12.68 8.38 -6.97
CA GLU A 177 13.12 9.44 -7.89
C GLU A 177 14.20 8.98 -8.87
N ASP A 178 15.11 8.09 -8.43
CA ASP A 178 16.18 7.57 -9.28
C ASP A 178 15.70 6.46 -10.25
N GLY A 179 14.43 6.06 -10.19
CA GLY A 179 13.85 5.03 -11.03
C GLY A 179 14.34 3.60 -10.75
N THR A 180 15.11 3.38 -9.67
CA THR A 180 15.71 2.06 -9.36
C THR A 180 15.03 1.36 -8.18
N ARG A 181 14.29 2.09 -7.37
CA ARG A 181 13.61 1.62 -6.16
C ARG A 181 12.12 1.82 -6.26
N SER A 182 11.35 1.03 -5.51
CA SER A 182 9.90 1.15 -5.47
C SER A 182 9.37 1.00 -4.05
N VAL A 183 8.20 1.57 -3.82
CA VAL A 183 7.49 1.50 -2.55
C VAL A 183 6.14 0.84 -2.76
N LEU A 184 5.83 -0.18 -1.96
CA LEU A 184 4.49 -0.73 -1.80
C LEU A 184 4.02 -0.39 -0.39
N PHE A 185 2.91 0.31 -0.24
CA PHE A 185 2.38 0.58 1.09
C PHE A 185 0.87 0.39 1.17
N SER A 186 0.41 -0.13 2.30
CA SER A 186 -1.00 -0.19 2.61
C SER A 186 -1.45 1.10 3.30
N THR A 187 -2.67 1.52 3.01
CA THR A 187 -3.32 2.59 3.76
C THR A 187 -4.83 2.48 3.69
N HIS A 188 -5.50 2.97 4.74
CA HIS A 188 -6.93 3.28 4.71
C HIS A 188 -7.19 4.78 4.49
N LEU A 189 -6.14 5.59 4.42
CA LEU A 189 -6.17 7.03 4.20
C LEU A 189 -5.89 7.33 2.73
N THR A 190 -6.94 7.44 1.94
CA THR A 190 -6.85 7.65 0.49
C THR A 190 -6.15 8.94 0.10
N SER A 191 -6.22 9.98 0.96
CA SER A 191 -5.57 11.27 0.72
C SER A 191 -4.06 11.19 0.50
N ASP A 192 -3.37 10.22 1.12
CA ASP A 192 -1.94 10.04 0.92
C ASP A 192 -1.65 9.50 -0.48
N LEU A 193 -2.45 8.51 -0.91
CA LEU A 193 -2.35 7.92 -2.24
C LEU A 193 -2.77 8.89 -3.34
N ASP A 194 -3.77 9.73 -3.10
CA ASP A 194 -4.17 10.77 -4.06
C ASP A 194 -3.01 11.74 -4.38
N GLN A 195 -2.02 11.84 -3.49
CA GLN A 195 -0.85 12.70 -3.69
C GLN A 195 0.31 11.99 -4.39
N ILE A 196 0.64 10.77 -4.01
CA ILE A 196 1.90 10.12 -4.37
C ILE A 196 1.77 8.75 -5.05
N GLY A 197 0.58 8.11 -5.02
CA GLY A 197 0.42 6.76 -5.60
C GLY A 197 0.45 6.80 -7.13
N ASP A 198 1.32 6.03 -7.75
CA ASP A 198 1.36 5.81 -9.20
C ASP A 198 0.42 4.68 -9.61
N TYR A 199 0.48 3.58 -8.87
CA TYR A 199 -0.40 2.42 -9.00
C TYR A 199 -1.28 2.26 -7.78
N ILE A 200 -2.52 1.84 -8.00
CA ILE A 200 -3.51 1.62 -6.95
C ILE A 200 -4.10 0.24 -7.10
N ALA A 201 -4.02 -0.55 -6.04
CA ALA A 201 -4.64 -1.84 -5.93
C ALA A 201 -5.70 -1.84 -4.83
N LEU A 202 -6.91 -2.22 -5.17
CA LEU A 202 -7.99 -2.42 -4.21
C LEU A 202 -8.11 -3.90 -3.87
N ILE A 203 -7.96 -4.21 -2.59
CA ILE A 203 -8.27 -5.54 -2.06
C ILE A 203 -9.55 -5.49 -1.23
N ASP A 204 -10.44 -6.43 -1.46
CA ASP A 204 -11.64 -6.63 -0.65
C ASP A 204 -11.90 -8.13 -0.45
N GLU A 205 -12.25 -8.52 0.78
CA GLU A 205 -12.48 -9.92 1.17
C GLU A 205 -11.43 -10.92 0.68
N GLY A 206 -10.16 -10.49 0.67
CA GLY A 206 -9.02 -11.31 0.23
C GLY A 206 -8.83 -11.43 -1.28
N ARG A 207 -9.58 -10.70 -2.10
CA ARG A 207 -9.46 -10.66 -3.56
C ARG A 207 -8.97 -9.30 -4.03
N LEU A 208 -8.20 -9.31 -5.11
CA LEU A 208 -7.78 -8.09 -5.78
C LEU A 208 -8.90 -7.65 -6.74
N CYS A 209 -9.62 -6.58 -6.38
CA CYS A 209 -10.72 -6.04 -7.19
C CYS A 209 -10.20 -5.35 -8.45
N PHE A 210 -9.12 -4.62 -8.33
CA PHE A 210 -8.34 -4.07 -9.43
C PHE A 210 -6.92 -3.73 -9.00
N CYS A 211 -6.05 -3.63 -9.99
CA CYS A 211 -4.70 -3.09 -9.87
C CYS A 211 -4.38 -2.32 -11.14
N MET A 212 -4.24 -1.01 -11.07
CA MET A 212 -4.00 -0.17 -12.24
C MET A 212 -3.27 1.13 -11.88
N ASP A 213 -2.67 1.75 -12.88
CA ASP A 213 -2.12 3.08 -12.73
C ASP A 213 -3.22 4.15 -12.60
N ARG A 214 -2.82 5.32 -12.13
CA ARG A 214 -3.75 6.42 -11.83
C ARG A 214 -4.47 6.95 -13.07
N GLU A 215 -3.83 6.96 -14.24
CA GLU A 215 -4.42 7.44 -15.50
C GLU A 215 -5.52 6.49 -15.96
N SER A 216 -5.21 5.20 -16.02
CA SER A 216 -6.18 4.13 -16.30
C SER A 216 -7.37 4.15 -15.34
N LEU A 217 -7.14 4.45 -14.05
CA LEU A 217 -8.21 4.55 -13.06
C LEU A 217 -9.15 5.72 -13.36
N ARG A 218 -8.62 6.89 -13.77
CA ARG A 218 -9.41 8.07 -14.14
C ARG A 218 -10.18 7.89 -15.45
N GLU A 219 -9.64 7.10 -16.38
CA GLU A 219 -10.32 6.76 -17.63
C GLU A 219 -11.43 5.73 -17.40
N ARG A 220 -11.21 4.78 -16.50
CA ARG A 220 -12.14 3.69 -16.21
C ARG A 220 -13.36 4.15 -15.42
N PHE A 221 -13.18 4.99 -14.39
CA PHE A 221 -14.24 5.36 -13.45
C PHE A 221 -14.60 6.83 -13.54
N VAL A 222 -15.92 7.09 -13.63
CA VAL A 222 -16.48 8.45 -13.62
C VAL A 222 -17.55 8.53 -12.54
N LEU A 223 -17.48 9.59 -11.75
CA LEU A 223 -18.51 9.95 -10.79
C LEU A 223 -19.48 10.92 -11.43
N LEU A 224 -20.73 10.50 -11.53
CA LEU A 224 -21.86 11.27 -12.04
C LEU A 224 -22.60 11.90 -10.86
N ARG A 225 -22.86 13.22 -10.92
CA ARG A 225 -23.61 13.95 -9.90
C ARG A 225 -24.85 14.59 -10.52
N GLY A 226 -25.97 14.52 -9.81
CA GLY A 226 -27.24 15.07 -10.28
C GLY A 226 -28.33 15.00 -9.24
N THR A 227 -29.55 15.32 -9.65
CA THR A 227 -30.75 15.12 -8.83
C THR A 227 -31.06 13.63 -8.67
N GLU A 228 -31.82 13.27 -7.64
CA GLU A 228 -32.24 11.88 -7.44
C GLU A 228 -32.99 11.32 -8.65
N ALA A 229 -33.85 12.12 -9.27
CA ALA A 229 -34.59 11.72 -10.47
C ALA A 229 -33.65 11.41 -11.67
N GLN A 230 -32.64 12.23 -11.88
CA GLN A 230 -31.64 12.04 -12.94
C GLN A 230 -30.82 10.76 -12.71
N ILE A 231 -30.31 10.55 -11.49
CA ILE A 231 -29.50 9.35 -11.16
C ILE A 231 -30.35 8.07 -11.22
N ARG A 232 -31.62 8.10 -10.76
CA ARG A 232 -32.53 6.97 -10.86
C ARG A 232 -32.91 6.62 -12.31
N ALA A 233 -32.85 7.58 -13.21
CA ALA A 233 -33.13 7.38 -14.63
C ALA A 233 -31.98 6.70 -15.38
N LEU A 234 -30.77 6.58 -14.77
CA LEU A 234 -29.64 5.88 -15.36
C LEU A 234 -29.88 4.37 -15.33
N HIS A 235 -30.28 3.81 -16.45
CA HIS A 235 -30.45 2.34 -16.63
C HIS A 235 -29.34 1.79 -17.51
N SER A 236 -28.17 1.51 -16.92
CA SER A 236 -27.04 0.95 -17.64
C SER A 236 -26.28 -0.06 -16.76
N PRO A 237 -25.83 -1.19 -17.31
CA PRO A 237 -24.96 -2.12 -16.59
C PRO A 237 -23.60 -1.52 -16.22
N LYS A 238 -23.24 -0.38 -16.83
CA LYS A 238 -22.03 0.38 -16.50
C LYS A 238 -22.14 1.16 -15.19
N ILE A 239 -23.33 1.30 -14.61
CA ILE A 239 -23.53 1.91 -13.28
C ILE A 239 -23.20 0.86 -12.21
N LEU A 240 -22.10 1.05 -11.52
CA LEU A 240 -21.63 0.14 -10.48
C LEU A 240 -22.36 0.34 -9.16
N SER A 241 -22.69 1.58 -8.85
CA SER A 241 -23.47 1.94 -7.65
C SER A 241 -24.08 3.31 -7.79
N ALA A 242 -25.21 3.54 -7.10
CA ALA A 242 -25.85 4.83 -6.96
C ALA A 242 -26.14 5.11 -5.48
N VAL A 243 -25.92 6.36 -5.06
CA VAL A 243 -26.14 6.82 -3.68
C VAL A 243 -27.01 8.06 -3.71
N HIS A 244 -28.04 8.05 -2.89
CA HIS A 244 -28.99 9.14 -2.76
C HIS A 244 -28.82 9.79 -1.39
N GLU A 245 -28.52 11.09 -1.38
CA GLU A 245 -28.35 11.91 -0.18
C GLU A 245 -29.28 13.13 -0.23
N PRO A 246 -29.62 13.75 0.90
CA PRO A 246 -30.55 14.89 0.93
C PRO A 246 -30.10 16.09 0.08
N TYR A 247 -28.80 16.23 -0.16
CA TYR A 247 -28.23 17.39 -0.87
C TYR A 247 -27.77 17.08 -2.31
N GLY A 248 -28.06 15.87 -2.81
CA GLY A 248 -27.68 15.45 -4.17
C GLY A 248 -27.53 13.94 -4.24
N SER A 249 -27.50 13.43 -5.46
CA SER A 249 -27.29 12.00 -5.72
C SER A 249 -26.06 11.79 -6.57
N THR A 250 -25.35 10.70 -6.32
CA THR A 250 -24.15 10.33 -7.07
C THR A 250 -24.27 8.91 -7.61
N ALA A 251 -23.65 8.65 -8.76
CA ALA A 251 -23.48 7.30 -9.28
C ALA A 251 -22.05 7.11 -9.77
N LEU A 252 -21.46 5.97 -9.46
CA LEU A 252 -20.19 5.54 -10.03
C LEU A 252 -20.46 4.76 -11.31
N ALA A 253 -19.88 5.20 -12.40
CA ALA A 253 -19.97 4.53 -13.70
C ALA A 253 -18.60 4.02 -14.14
N GLU A 254 -18.59 2.88 -14.81
CA GLU A 254 -17.42 2.29 -15.44
C GLU A 254 -17.51 2.50 -16.96
N TYR A 255 -16.46 3.10 -17.57
CA TYR A 255 -16.40 3.43 -19.00
C TYR A 255 -17.71 4.06 -19.54
N PRO A 256 -18.19 5.17 -18.94
CA PRO A 256 -19.43 5.80 -19.39
C PRO A 256 -19.31 6.30 -20.82
N ASP A 257 -20.41 6.32 -21.52
CA ASP A 257 -20.53 6.97 -22.83
C ASP A 257 -21.17 8.36 -22.70
N GLU A 258 -21.11 9.15 -23.79
CA GLU A 258 -21.63 10.54 -23.80
C GLU A 258 -23.11 10.61 -23.46
N THR A 259 -23.91 9.58 -23.76
CA THR A 259 -25.34 9.56 -23.47
C THR A 259 -25.63 9.45 -21.99
N MET A 260 -24.75 8.75 -21.23
CA MET A 260 -24.87 8.61 -19.77
C MET A 260 -24.47 9.89 -19.04
N THR A 261 -23.59 10.70 -19.59
CA THR A 261 -23.11 11.93 -18.96
C THR A 261 -23.98 13.15 -19.31
N ALA A 262 -24.87 13.04 -20.29
CA ALA A 262 -25.70 14.14 -20.77
C ALA A 262 -26.60 14.73 -19.66
N GLY A 263 -26.39 16.00 -19.34
CA GLY A 263 -27.18 16.70 -18.31
C GLY A 263 -26.80 16.40 -16.86
N LEU A 264 -25.69 15.66 -16.65
CA LEU A 264 -25.10 15.38 -15.34
C LEU A 264 -23.74 16.06 -15.21
N GLU A 265 -23.31 16.37 -14.00
CA GLU A 265 -21.94 16.73 -13.71
C GLU A 265 -21.11 15.45 -13.65
N ALA A 266 -20.12 15.33 -14.55
CA ALA A 266 -19.24 14.18 -14.65
C ALA A 266 -17.80 14.57 -14.28
N SER A 267 -17.16 13.80 -13.38
CA SER A 267 -15.76 14.03 -12.97
C SER A 267 -15.08 12.72 -12.63
N ALA A 268 -13.75 12.69 -12.67
CA ALA A 268 -13.01 11.57 -12.08
C ALA A 268 -13.29 11.49 -10.57
N PRO A 269 -13.58 10.31 -10.02
CA PRO A 269 -13.75 10.16 -8.57
C PRO A 269 -12.41 10.35 -7.85
N THR A 270 -12.44 10.89 -6.63
CA THR A 270 -11.36 10.72 -5.67
C THR A 270 -11.30 9.25 -5.24
N LEU A 271 -10.15 8.80 -4.71
CA LEU A 271 -10.05 7.42 -4.19
C LEU A 271 -11.04 7.16 -3.05
N ALA A 272 -11.37 8.18 -2.25
CA ALA A 272 -12.38 8.07 -1.20
C ALA A 272 -13.78 7.82 -1.77
N GLU A 273 -14.17 8.57 -2.77
CA GLU A 273 -15.46 8.41 -3.46
C GLU A 273 -15.53 7.06 -4.18
N LEU A 274 -14.45 6.66 -4.85
CA LEU A 274 -14.35 5.36 -5.50
C LEU A 274 -14.57 4.22 -4.51
N LEU A 275 -13.82 4.20 -3.39
CA LEU A 275 -13.98 3.21 -2.34
C LEU A 275 -15.39 3.19 -1.75
N PHE A 276 -15.95 4.36 -1.48
CA PHE A 276 -17.31 4.48 -0.93
C PHE A 276 -18.35 3.83 -1.85
N HIS A 277 -18.26 4.09 -3.15
CA HIS A 277 -19.17 3.53 -4.14
C HIS A 277 -18.97 2.02 -4.35
N LEU A 278 -17.72 1.56 -4.44
CA LEU A 278 -17.42 0.13 -4.62
C LEU A 278 -17.81 -0.71 -3.40
N GLN A 279 -17.77 -0.15 -2.20
CA GLN A 279 -18.26 -0.82 -0.99
C GLN A 279 -19.77 -1.07 -1.01
N LYS A 280 -20.55 -0.29 -1.76
CA LYS A 280 -22.00 -0.46 -1.89
C LYS A 280 -22.38 -1.37 -3.06
N GLY A 281 -21.57 -1.39 -4.11
CA GLY A 281 -21.83 -2.16 -5.34
C GLY A 281 -21.19 -3.56 -5.38
N GLY A 282 -20.26 -3.86 -4.48
CA GLY A 282 -19.44 -5.07 -4.50
C GLY A 282 -18.15 -4.93 -5.31
N CYS A 283 -17.26 -5.93 -5.18
CA CYS A 283 -16.03 -6.01 -5.96
C CYS A 283 -16.36 -6.18 -7.45
N ILE A 284 -15.67 -5.45 -8.30
CA ILE A 284 -15.84 -5.53 -9.76
C ILE A 284 -15.17 -6.83 -10.22
N SER A 285 -15.95 -7.74 -10.74
CA SER A 285 -15.45 -9.02 -11.31
C SER A 285 -14.88 -8.82 -12.71
#